data_37996dfd95848cd7f993313935974d89
#
_entry.id   37996dfd95848cd7f993313935974d89
#
_cell.length_a   1.000
_cell.length_b   1.000
_cell.length_c   1.000
_cell.angle_alpha   90.00
_cell.angle_beta   90.00
_cell.angle_gamma   90.00
#
_symmetry.space_group_name_H-M   'P 1'
#
loop_
_entity.id
_entity.type
_entity.pdbx_description
1 polymer ?
#
loop_
_entity_poly.entity_id
_entity_poly.type
_entity_poly.pdbx_seq_one_letter_code
_entity_poly.pdbx_strand_id
1 'polypeptide(L)'
;LKKADTRHSSPSESAPPDLIDEAERAWTTDTSAYNARIYAVSTRILYVATLIEQSFGAQAQLHGMNTGEMLVLDALHRLGPPFETTPVRLRKQFFISFAGIGKRITKLADLGYIERTTHAPGRGSQMVRLSPAGLAVLRSSENGLDAAHTRALATMDGTEVEMLGGLLRNLQQRIQKATSAALPSPPIAGDD
;
A
#
# COMPACT_ATOMS: atom_id res chain seq x y z
N LEU A 1 48.61 -10.36 -10.40
CA LEU A 1 47.97 -9.49 -9.41
C LEU A 1 47.26 -8.36 -10.14
N LYS A 2 45.95 -8.50 -10.42
CA LYS A 2 45.10 -7.48 -11.01
C LYS A 2 44.37 -6.76 -9.86
N LYS A 3 44.68 -5.46 -9.65
CA LYS A 3 43.96 -4.58 -8.74
C LYS A 3 42.50 -4.49 -9.19
N ALA A 4 41.58 -4.85 -8.29
CA ALA A 4 40.17 -4.56 -8.46
C ALA A 4 39.97 -3.05 -8.33
N ASP A 5 39.47 -2.46 -9.41
CA ASP A 5 39.09 -1.05 -9.51
C ASP A 5 37.74 -0.88 -8.80
N THR A 6 37.77 -0.46 -7.56
CA THR A 6 36.59 -0.14 -6.77
C THR A 6 36.11 1.22 -7.26
N ARG A 7 35.23 1.23 -8.27
CA ARG A 7 34.51 2.43 -8.65
C ARG A 7 33.58 2.80 -7.50
N HIS A 8 33.96 3.82 -6.75
CA HIS A 8 33.05 4.56 -5.87
C HIS A 8 31.94 5.09 -6.75
N SER A 9 30.71 4.57 -6.55
CA SER A 9 29.51 5.19 -7.08
C SER A 9 29.43 6.59 -6.48
N SER A 10 29.45 7.61 -7.34
CA SER A 10 29.23 8.99 -6.94
C SER A 10 27.88 9.07 -6.21
N PRO A 11 27.73 9.94 -5.18
CA PRO A 11 26.44 10.13 -4.53
C PRO A 11 25.41 10.52 -5.60
N SER A 12 24.23 9.86 -5.59
CA SER A 12 23.17 10.12 -6.54
C SER A 12 22.93 11.62 -6.62
N GLU A 13 23.00 12.15 -7.83
CA GLU A 13 22.71 13.55 -8.11
C GLU A 13 21.33 13.86 -7.54
N SER A 14 21.26 14.68 -6.49
CA SER A 14 19.99 14.97 -5.81
C SER A 14 19.05 15.63 -6.82
N ALA A 15 17.82 15.16 -6.90
CA ALA A 15 16.80 15.75 -7.77
C ALA A 15 16.74 17.28 -7.54
N PRO A 16 16.48 18.08 -8.60
CA PRO A 16 16.34 19.52 -8.45
C PRO A 16 15.21 19.88 -7.47
N PRO A 17 15.32 21.02 -6.77
CA PRO A 17 14.28 21.48 -5.86
C PRO A 17 12.91 21.58 -6.54
N ASP A 18 11.86 21.17 -5.83
CA ASP A 18 10.48 21.22 -6.28
C ASP A 18 9.63 22.23 -5.48
N LEU A 19 8.33 22.34 -5.79
CA LEU A 19 7.40 23.24 -5.10
C LEU A 19 7.27 22.93 -3.60
N ILE A 20 7.51 21.69 -3.18
CA ILE A 20 7.47 21.31 -1.77
C ILE A 20 8.69 21.85 -1.04
N ASP A 21 9.86 21.83 -1.69
CA ASP A 21 11.08 22.45 -1.16
C ASP A 21 10.95 23.97 -1.05
N GLU A 22 10.27 24.60 -2.01
CA GLU A 22 9.95 26.03 -1.96
C GLU A 22 9.01 26.36 -0.80
N ALA A 23 7.96 25.57 -0.61
CA ALA A 23 7.02 25.72 0.50
C ALA A 23 7.71 25.48 1.85
N GLU A 24 8.60 24.48 1.97
CA GLU A 24 9.37 24.23 3.19
C GLU A 24 10.22 25.46 3.55
N ARG A 25 10.91 26.05 2.59
CA ARG A 25 11.72 27.24 2.80
C ARG A 25 10.90 28.45 3.20
N ALA A 26 9.77 28.70 2.53
CA ALA A 26 8.87 29.79 2.86
C ALA A 26 8.29 29.65 4.26
N TRP A 27 7.88 28.45 4.65
CA TRP A 27 7.27 28.20 5.95
C TRP A 27 8.27 28.24 7.12
N THR A 28 9.54 28.01 6.85
CA THR A 28 10.62 28.10 7.86
C THR A 28 10.75 29.52 8.42
N THR A 29 10.23 30.57 7.76
CA THR A 29 10.22 31.94 8.29
C THR A 29 9.23 32.11 9.45
N ASP A 30 8.13 31.36 9.47
CA ASP A 30 7.03 31.50 10.43
C ASP A 30 6.97 30.36 11.47
N THR A 31 7.69 29.28 11.24
CA THR A 31 7.72 28.10 12.12
C THR A 31 9.13 27.56 12.29
N SER A 32 9.32 26.57 13.21
CA SER A 32 10.62 25.95 13.34
C SER A 32 10.99 25.16 12.07
N ALA A 33 12.28 25.19 11.69
CA ALA A 33 12.80 24.40 10.57
C ALA A 33 12.46 22.89 10.69
N TYR A 34 12.36 22.37 11.92
CA TYR A 34 11.95 20.98 12.17
C TYR A 34 10.50 20.72 11.75
N ASN A 35 9.56 21.61 12.11
CA ASN A 35 8.15 21.46 11.74
C ASN A 35 7.95 21.62 10.22
N ALA A 36 8.64 22.56 9.59
CA ALA A 36 8.62 22.75 8.14
C ALA A 36 9.07 21.47 7.40
N ARG A 37 10.13 20.83 7.87
CA ARG A 37 10.65 19.58 7.31
C ARG A 37 9.69 18.41 7.49
N ILE A 38 9.05 18.28 8.65
CA ILE A 38 8.01 17.24 8.88
C ILE A 38 6.85 17.44 7.92
N TYR A 39 6.41 18.68 7.72
CA TYR A 39 5.35 19.02 6.78
C TYR A 39 5.73 18.61 5.34
N ALA A 40 6.92 18.98 4.88
CA ALA A 40 7.41 18.63 3.56
C ALA A 40 7.45 17.11 3.33
N VAL A 41 7.97 16.33 4.30
CA VAL A 41 7.96 14.87 4.24
C VAL A 41 6.54 14.31 4.17
N SER A 42 5.63 14.81 5.00
CA SER A 42 4.23 14.35 5.01
C SER A 42 3.54 14.63 3.68
N THR A 43 3.76 15.82 3.11
CA THR A 43 3.22 16.23 1.81
C THR A 43 3.77 15.36 0.68
N ARG A 44 5.06 15.04 0.68
CA ARG A 44 5.66 14.13 -0.31
C ARG A 44 5.08 12.72 -0.25
N ILE A 45 4.88 12.19 0.95
CA ILE A 45 4.26 10.87 1.12
C ILE A 45 2.85 10.85 0.54
N LEU A 46 2.03 11.87 0.83
CA LEU A 46 0.67 11.99 0.29
C LEU A 46 0.68 12.14 -1.24
N TYR A 47 1.59 12.94 -1.77
CA TYR A 47 1.71 13.14 -3.22
C TYR A 47 2.14 11.86 -3.94
N VAL A 48 3.18 11.18 -3.45
CA VAL A 48 3.63 9.89 -3.99
C VAL A 48 2.52 8.85 -3.92
N ALA A 49 1.81 8.76 -2.78
CA ALA A 49 0.68 7.85 -2.63
C ALA A 49 -0.42 8.12 -3.67
N THR A 50 -0.73 9.40 -3.94
CA THR A 50 -1.70 9.79 -4.96
C THR A 50 -1.27 9.36 -6.36
N LEU A 51 0.00 9.56 -6.72
CA LEU A 51 0.54 9.13 -8.03
C LEU A 51 0.49 7.61 -8.19
N ILE A 52 0.83 6.86 -7.14
CA ILE A 52 0.73 5.40 -7.15
C ILE A 52 -0.75 4.98 -7.29
N GLU A 53 -1.65 5.60 -6.53
CA GLU A 53 -3.08 5.29 -6.58
C GLU A 53 -3.67 5.56 -7.97
N GLN A 54 -3.31 6.66 -8.62
CA GLN A 54 -3.73 6.96 -9.99
C GLN A 54 -3.26 5.89 -10.98
N SER A 55 -2.01 5.44 -10.84
CA SER A 55 -1.44 4.39 -11.67
C SER A 55 -2.19 3.05 -11.53
N PHE A 56 -2.51 2.66 -10.30
CA PHE A 56 -3.34 1.47 -10.03
C PHE A 56 -4.78 1.64 -10.50
N GLY A 57 -5.35 2.83 -10.30
CA GLY A 57 -6.73 3.15 -10.64
C GLY A 57 -7.03 2.98 -12.13
N ALA A 58 -6.13 3.44 -12.98
CA ALA A 58 -6.26 3.29 -14.42
C ALA A 58 -6.35 1.81 -14.85
N GLN A 59 -5.52 0.95 -14.27
CA GLN A 59 -5.55 -0.48 -14.57
C GLN A 59 -6.81 -1.16 -13.98
N ALA A 60 -7.20 -0.81 -12.77
CA ALA A 60 -8.39 -1.37 -12.14
C ALA A 60 -9.66 -1.07 -12.95
N GLN A 61 -9.78 0.13 -13.49
CA GLN A 61 -10.94 0.56 -14.29
C GLN A 61 -11.12 -0.28 -15.56
N LEU A 62 -10.07 -0.76 -16.21
CA LEU A 62 -10.15 -1.65 -17.36
C LEU A 62 -10.89 -2.96 -17.05
N HIS A 63 -10.95 -3.34 -15.79
CA HIS A 63 -11.60 -4.56 -15.29
C HIS A 63 -12.86 -4.26 -14.43
N GLY A 64 -13.41 -3.05 -14.51
CA GLY A 64 -14.61 -2.65 -13.77
C GLY A 64 -14.41 -2.51 -12.25
N MET A 65 -13.17 -2.35 -11.83
CA MET A 65 -12.76 -2.22 -10.42
C MET A 65 -12.24 -0.81 -10.11
N ASN A 66 -12.15 -0.50 -8.82
CA ASN A 66 -11.37 0.62 -8.31
C ASN A 66 -10.03 0.11 -7.73
N THR A 67 -9.14 1.05 -7.40
CA THR A 67 -7.83 0.75 -6.79
C THR A 67 -7.94 -0.14 -5.56
N GLY A 68 -8.90 0.12 -4.68
CA GLY A 68 -9.07 -0.66 -3.46
C GLY A 68 -9.50 -2.11 -3.69
N GLU A 69 -10.24 -2.38 -4.74
CA GLU A 69 -10.64 -3.72 -5.18
C GLU A 69 -9.45 -4.46 -5.80
N MET A 70 -8.69 -3.78 -6.66
CA MET A 70 -7.45 -4.33 -7.23
C MET A 70 -6.44 -4.71 -6.14
N LEU A 71 -6.25 -3.85 -5.14
CA LEU A 71 -5.37 -4.13 -4.01
C LEU A 71 -5.80 -5.36 -3.19
N VAL A 72 -7.11 -5.65 -3.10
CA VAL A 72 -7.61 -6.89 -2.46
C VAL A 72 -7.20 -8.12 -3.26
N LEU A 73 -7.32 -8.09 -4.59
CA LEU A 73 -6.85 -9.19 -5.44
C LEU A 73 -5.34 -9.40 -5.30
N ASP A 74 -4.56 -8.32 -5.37
CA ASP A 74 -3.10 -8.36 -5.20
C ASP A 74 -2.70 -8.95 -3.83
N ALA A 75 -3.39 -8.55 -2.76
CA ALA A 75 -3.14 -9.10 -1.43
C ALA A 75 -3.43 -10.61 -1.34
N LEU A 76 -4.50 -11.09 -1.98
CA LEU A 76 -4.79 -12.52 -2.06
C LEU A 76 -3.69 -13.26 -2.85
N HIS A 77 -3.25 -12.69 -3.97
CA HIS A 77 -2.18 -13.26 -4.79
C HIS A 77 -0.87 -13.41 -4.04
N ARG A 78 -0.48 -12.39 -3.26
CA ARG A 78 0.76 -12.38 -2.45
C ARG A 78 0.77 -13.41 -1.31
N LEU A 79 -0.37 -13.96 -0.93
CA LEU A 79 -0.42 -15.06 0.04
C LEU A 79 0.14 -16.38 -0.53
N GLY A 80 0.27 -16.49 -1.86
CA GLY A 80 0.63 -17.74 -2.51
C GLY A 80 -0.53 -18.75 -2.51
N PRO A 81 -0.39 -19.89 -3.22
CA PRO A 81 -1.42 -20.91 -3.24
C PRO A 81 -1.78 -21.39 -1.82
N PRO A 82 -3.07 -21.60 -1.52
CA PRO A 82 -4.24 -21.56 -2.40
C PRO A 82 -4.87 -20.17 -2.61
N PHE A 83 -4.16 -19.07 -2.36
CA PHE A 83 -4.60 -17.68 -2.57
C PHE A 83 -5.85 -17.31 -1.79
N GLU A 84 -5.97 -17.77 -0.55
CA GLU A 84 -7.17 -17.57 0.25
C GLU A 84 -6.86 -17.06 1.67
N THR A 85 -7.83 -16.34 2.24
CA THR A 85 -7.77 -15.86 3.62
C THR A 85 -9.17 -15.46 4.13
N THR A 86 -9.24 -15.07 5.41
CA THR A 86 -10.48 -14.54 5.98
C THR A 86 -10.64 -13.04 5.71
N PRO A 87 -11.90 -12.54 5.60
CA PRO A 87 -12.16 -11.09 5.53
C PRO A 87 -11.55 -10.30 6.68
N VAL A 88 -11.49 -10.89 7.87
CA VAL A 88 -10.86 -10.28 9.06
C VAL A 88 -9.36 -10.03 8.83
N ARG A 89 -8.66 -10.98 8.22
CA ARG A 89 -7.24 -10.86 7.94
C ARG A 89 -6.97 -9.81 6.85
N LEU A 90 -7.78 -9.79 5.78
CA LEU A 90 -7.73 -8.75 4.76
C LEU A 90 -7.97 -7.36 5.37
N ARG A 91 -9.00 -7.21 6.24
CA ARG A 91 -9.27 -5.95 6.91
C ARG A 91 -8.05 -5.41 7.67
N LYS A 92 -7.38 -6.28 8.43
CA LYS A 92 -6.18 -5.88 9.19
C LYS A 92 -5.05 -5.41 8.26
N GLN A 93 -4.92 -6.01 7.09
CA GLN A 93 -3.88 -5.66 6.12
C GLN A 93 -4.09 -4.28 5.50
N PHE A 94 -5.35 -3.87 5.29
CA PHE A 94 -5.69 -2.61 4.64
C PHE A 94 -6.09 -1.49 5.60
N PHE A 95 -6.16 -1.76 6.92
CA PHE A 95 -6.60 -0.77 7.92
C PHE A 95 -7.97 -0.12 7.60
N ILE A 96 -8.87 -0.87 6.98
CA ILE A 96 -10.21 -0.39 6.60
C ILE A 96 -11.29 -1.00 7.49
N SER A 97 -12.48 -0.37 7.51
CA SER A 97 -13.62 -0.86 8.27
C SER A 97 -14.16 -2.21 7.75
N PHE A 98 -14.90 -2.93 8.59
CA PHE A 98 -15.59 -4.15 8.16
C PHE A 98 -16.55 -3.91 6.98
N ALA A 99 -17.29 -2.80 6.99
CA ALA A 99 -18.16 -2.43 5.89
C ALA A 99 -17.36 -2.17 4.60
N GLY A 100 -16.21 -1.53 4.71
CA GLY A 100 -15.33 -1.26 3.57
C GLY A 100 -14.80 -2.52 2.92
N ILE A 101 -14.28 -3.48 3.71
CA ILE A 101 -13.79 -4.76 3.14
C ILE A 101 -14.95 -5.60 2.62
N GLY A 102 -16.10 -5.61 3.31
CA GLY A 102 -17.29 -6.34 2.89
C GLY A 102 -17.79 -5.89 1.51
N LYS A 103 -17.87 -4.58 1.26
CA LYS A 103 -18.27 -4.03 -0.04
C LYS A 103 -17.31 -4.46 -1.16
N ARG A 104 -16.00 -4.40 -0.92
CA ARG A 104 -14.99 -4.82 -1.91
C ARG A 104 -15.09 -6.32 -2.22
N ILE A 105 -15.21 -7.15 -1.19
CA ILE A 105 -15.39 -8.60 -1.35
C ILE A 105 -16.67 -8.91 -2.13
N THR A 106 -17.79 -8.23 -1.85
CA THR A 106 -19.04 -8.42 -2.60
C THR A 106 -18.85 -8.05 -4.06
N LYS A 107 -18.33 -6.87 -4.33
CA LYS A 107 -18.08 -6.41 -5.70
C LYS A 107 -17.15 -7.35 -6.49
N LEU A 108 -16.09 -7.83 -5.87
CA LEU A 108 -15.15 -8.77 -6.50
C LEU A 108 -15.76 -10.15 -6.76
N ALA A 109 -16.65 -10.61 -5.86
CA ALA A 109 -17.40 -11.84 -6.07
C ALA A 109 -18.42 -11.70 -7.20
N ASP A 110 -19.12 -10.56 -7.30
CA ASP A 110 -20.06 -10.25 -8.37
C ASP A 110 -19.36 -10.17 -9.74
N LEU A 111 -18.11 -9.71 -9.77
CA LEU A 111 -17.25 -9.71 -10.96
C LEU A 111 -16.65 -11.11 -11.26
N GLY A 112 -16.83 -12.08 -10.38
CA GLY A 112 -16.26 -13.42 -10.52
C GLY A 112 -14.76 -13.52 -10.27
N TYR A 113 -14.11 -12.49 -9.70
CA TYR A 113 -12.66 -12.47 -9.45
C TYR A 113 -12.25 -13.12 -8.15
N ILE A 114 -13.20 -13.30 -7.22
CA ILE A 114 -13.01 -14.08 -6.00
C ILE A 114 -14.16 -15.03 -5.78
N GLU A 115 -13.89 -16.08 -5.01
CA GLU A 115 -14.88 -17.04 -4.53
C GLU A 115 -15.00 -16.92 -3.01
N ARG A 116 -16.24 -17.08 -2.50
CA ARG A 116 -16.50 -17.22 -1.07
C ARG A 116 -16.63 -18.70 -0.75
N THR A 117 -15.79 -19.17 0.14
CA THR A 117 -15.79 -20.55 0.59
C THR A 117 -16.02 -20.62 2.10
N THR A 118 -16.59 -21.71 2.58
CA THR A 118 -16.74 -21.99 4.02
C THR A 118 -15.96 -23.24 4.34
N HIS A 119 -15.03 -23.16 5.31
CA HIS A 119 -14.42 -24.35 5.87
C HIS A 119 -15.38 -24.98 6.88
N ALA A 120 -15.87 -26.16 6.55
CA ALA A 120 -16.72 -27.07 7.33
C ALA A 120 -18.13 -26.55 7.74
N PRO A 121 -19.15 -27.41 7.69
CA PRO A 121 -20.47 -27.08 8.19
C PRO A 121 -20.45 -26.92 9.72
N GLY A 122 -20.89 -25.74 10.20
CA GLY A 122 -21.22 -25.56 11.61
C GLY A 122 -20.41 -24.52 12.40
N ARG A 123 -19.16 -24.18 12.04
CA ARG A 123 -18.31 -23.12 12.68
C ARG A 123 -17.28 -22.52 11.73
N GLY A 124 -17.47 -22.64 10.42
CA GLY A 124 -16.49 -22.17 9.47
C GLY A 124 -16.49 -20.65 9.35
N SER A 125 -15.36 -20.02 9.63
CA SER A 125 -15.15 -18.65 9.21
C SER A 125 -15.23 -18.57 7.69
N GLN A 126 -15.98 -17.60 7.17
CA GLN A 126 -16.04 -17.34 5.73
C GLN A 126 -14.62 -17.09 5.22
N MET A 127 -14.24 -17.81 4.17
CA MET A 127 -12.98 -17.61 3.46
C MET A 127 -13.24 -16.88 2.14
N VAL A 128 -12.28 -16.12 1.68
CA VAL A 128 -12.26 -15.55 0.34
C VAL A 128 -11.02 -16.04 -0.39
N ARG A 129 -11.21 -16.52 -1.59
CA ARG A 129 -10.17 -17.08 -2.44
C ARG A 129 -10.14 -16.39 -3.79
N LEU A 130 -8.95 -16.17 -4.32
CA LEU A 130 -8.77 -15.67 -5.67
C LEU A 130 -9.26 -16.72 -6.66
N SER A 131 -10.13 -16.33 -7.59
CA SER A 131 -10.59 -17.20 -8.66
C SER A 131 -9.56 -17.28 -9.79
N PRO A 132 -9.67 -18.26 -10.71
CA PRO A 132 -8.86 -18.29 -11.93
C PRO A 132 -9.01 -17.02 -12.76
N ALA A 133 -10.23 -16.43 -12.83
CA ALA A 133 -10.47 -15.16 -13.52
C ALA A 133 -9.77 -13.99 -12.83
N GLY A 134 -9.82 -13.90 -11.50
CA GLY A 134 -9.09 -12.89 -10.73
C GLY A 134 -7.57 -13.04 -10.91
N LEU A 135 -7.04 -14.24 -10.95
CA LEU A 135 -5.63 -14.50 -11.23
C LEU A 135 -5.24 -14.07 -12.65
N ALA A 136 -6.12 -14.30 -13.64
CA ALA A 136 -5.88 -13.86 -15.02
C ALA A 136 -5.85 -12.32 -15.13
N VAL A 137 -6.76 -11.62 -14.43
CA VAL A 137 -6.76 -10.16 -14.35
C VAL A 137 -5.45 -9.63 -13.76
N LEU A 138 -4.97 -10.20 -12.66
CA LEU A 138 -3.69 -9.78 -12.07
C LEU A 138 -2.53 -9.97 -13.04
N ARG A 139 -2.44 -11.12 -13.70
CA ARG A 139 -1.38 -11.40 -14.68
C ARG A 139 -1.42 -10.44 -15.88
N SER A 140 -2.61 -10.08 -16.36
CA SER A 140 -2.74 -9.08 -17.43
C SER A 140 -2.37 -7.68 -16.94
N SER A 141 -2.61 -7.39 -15.66
CA SER A 141 -2.30 -6.13 -15.01
C SER A 141 -0.83 -6.04 -14.58
N GLU A 142 -0.16 -7.17 -14.30
CA GLU A 142 1.29 -7.19 -14.03
C GLU A 142 2.09 -6.69 -15.24
N ASN A 143 1.67 -7.04 -16.45
CA ASN A 143 2.23 -6.45 -17.68
C ASN A 143 1.91 -4.94 -17.82
N GLY A 144 0.93 -4.41 -17.06
CA GLY A 144 0.55 -3.00 -17.01
C GLY A 144 0.97 -2.31 -15.71
N LEU A 145 1.24 -3.08 -14.63
CA LEU A 145 1.82 -2.64 -13.34
C LEU A 145 3.36 -2.53 -13.40
N ASP A 146 3.98 -2.98 -14.44
CA ASP A 146 5.27 -2.48 -14.93
C ASP A 146 5.19 -0.98 -15.27
N ALA A 147 4.09 -0.41 -14.89
CA ALA A 147 3.65 0.94 -14.96
C ALA A 147 4.57 1.88 -14.16
N ALA A 148 4.37 3.12 -14.34
CA ALA A 148 5.22 4.24 -13.97
C ALA A 148 5.90 4.14 -12.59
N HIS A 149 5.21 3.68 -11.54
CA HIS A 149 5.80 3.64 -10.19
C HIS A 149 6.81 2.49 -10.00
N THR A 150 6.55 1.31 -10.58
CA THR A 150 7.51 0.18 -10.51
C THR A 150 8.76 0.52 -11.31
N ARG A 151 8.60 1.13 -12.50
CA ARG A 151 9.74 1.62 -13.28
C ARG A 151 10.51 2.70 -12.55
N ALA A 152 9.82 3.62 -11.86
CA ALA A 152 10.47 4.66 -11.07
C ALA A 152 11.27 4.04 -9.90
N LEU A 153 10.71 3.08 -9.17
CA LEU A 153 11.43 2.37 -8.11
C LEU A 153 12.57 1.52 -8.65
N ALA A 154 12.44 0.97 -9.86
CA ALA A 154 13.50 0.19 -10.50
C ALA A 154 14.72 1.03 -10.94
N THR A 155 14.63 2.37 -10.95
CA THR A 155 15.79 3.26 -11.14
C THR A 155 16.63 3.43 -9.89
N MET A 156 16.10 3.06 -8.72
CA MET A 156 16.81 3.06 -7.44
C MET A 156 17.69 1.82 -7.32
N ASP A 157 18.82 1.94 -6.65
CA ASP A 157 19.60 0.75 -6.31
C ASP A 157 18.98 -0.05 -5.16
N GLY A 158 19.45 -1.29 -4.95
CA GLY A 158 18.89 -2.18 -3.92
C GLY A 158 18.97 -1.57 -2.51
N THR A 159 20.04 -0.84 -2.19
CA THR A 159 20.23 -0.19 -0.88
C THR A 159 19.24 0.95 -0.68
N GLU A 160 19.02 1.76 -1.70
CA GLU A 160 18.03 2.85 -1.67
C GLU A 160 16.62 2.31 -1.45
N VAL A 161 16.24 1.22 -2.16
CA VAL A 161 14.93 0.57 -2.01
C VAL A 161 14.76 -0.01 -0.60
N GLU A 162 15.78 -0.68 -0.06
CA GLU A 162 15.75 -1.22 1.30
C GLU A 162 15.65 -0.11 2.36
N MET A 163 16.41 0.96 2.20
CA MET A 163 16.39 2.11 3.11
C MET A 163 15.02 2.78 3.10
N LEU A 164 14.47 3.09 1.93
CA LEU A 164 13.14 3.66 1.78
C LEU A 164 12.06 2.76 2.41
N GLY A 165 12.11 1.46 2.14
CA GLY A 165 11.20 0.48 2.71
C GLY A 165 11.28 0.40 4.23
N GLY A 166 12.50 0.47 4.79
CA GLY A 166 12.75 0.52 6.23
C GLY A 166 12.18 1.77 6.89
N LEU A 167 12.43 2.94 6.31
CA LEU A 167 11.93 4.23 6.81
C LEU A 167 10.39 4.28 6.79
N LEU A 168 9.77 3.87 5.69
CA LEU A 168 8.31 3.82 5.56
C LEU A 168 7.68 2.84 6.57
N ARG A 169 8.26 1.67 6.77
CA ARG A 169 7.81 0.70 7.78
C ARG A 169 7.85 1.28 9.19
N ASN A 170 8.95 1.92 9.56
CA ASN A 170 9.12 2.55 10.87
C ASN A 170 8.11 3.68 11.07
N LEU A 171 7.89 4.52 10.06
CA LEU A 171 6.90 5.60 10.11
C LEU A 171 5.49 5.04 10.26
N GLN A 172 5.13 4.04 9.46
CA GLN A 172 3.83 3.35 9.54
C GLN A 172 3.56 2.84 10.96
N GLN A 173 4.51 2.13 11.57
CA GLN A 173 4.35 1.59 12.94
C GLN A 173 4.16 2.68 13.98
N ARG A 174 4.89 3.79 13.87
CA ARG A 174 4.77 4.95 14.77
C ARG A 174 3.40 5.61 14.66
N ILE A 175 2.91 5.83 13.43
CA ILE A 175 1.58 6.41 13.19
C ILE A 175 0.49 5.48 13.74
N GLN A 176 0.57 4.17 13.48
CA GLN A 176 -0.39 3.19 14.00
C GLN A 176 -0.45 3.20 15.52
N LYS A 177 0.71 3.22 16.19
CA LYS A 177 0.79 3.28 17.64
C LYS A 177 0.16 4.58 18.18
N ALA A 178 0.46 5.72 17.57
CA ALA A 178 -0.09 7.01 17.97
C ALA A 178 -1.61 7.05 17.79
N THR A 179 -2.12 6.56 16.66
CA THR A 179 -3.57 6.52 16.37
C THR A 179 -4.30 5.57 17.32
N SER A 180 -3.72 4.40 17.62
CA SER A 180 -4.32 3.44 18.57
C SER A 180 -4.36 3.97 20.00
N ALA A 181 -3.40 4.80 20.38
CA ALA A 181 -3.37 5.45 21.70
C ALA A 181 -4.35 6.63 21.82
N ALA A 182 -4.70 7.26 20.67
CA ALA A 182 -5.62 8.41 20.62
C ALA A 182 -7.11 8.02 20.53
N LEU A 183 -7.42 6.76 20.18
CA LEU A 183 -8.80 6.28 20.14
C LEU A 183 -9.21 5.86 21.58
N PRO A 184 -10.26 6.47 22.18
CA PRO A 184 -10.79 5.99 23.43
C PRO A 184 -11.27 4.54 23.25
N SER A 185 -10.99 3.69 24.23
CA SER A 185 -11.55 2.33 24.25
C SER A 185 -13.06 2.41 24.09
N PRO A 186 -13.71 1.58 23.24
CA PRO A 186 -15.15 1.55 23.19
C PRO A 186 -15.68 1.26 24.62
N PRO A 187 -16.79 1.91 25.02
CA PRO A 187 -17.38 1.63 26.31
C PRO A 187 -17.65 0.12 26.39
N ILE A 188 -17.19 -0.49 27.48
CA ILE A 188 -17.50 -1.88 27.79
C ILE A 188 -19.03 -1.93 27.86
N ALA A 189 -19.66 -2.69 26.96
CA ALA A 189 -21.08 -2.95 27.06
C ALA A 189 -21.32 -3.58 28.43
N GLY A 190 -22.01 -2.83 29.29
CA GLY A 190 -22.40 -3.33 30.59
C GLY A 190 -23.27 -4.57 30.41
N ASP A 191 -22.98 -5.60 31.17
CA ASP A 191 -23.90 -6.71 31.42
C ASP A 191 -25.16 -6.12 32.07
N ASP A 192 -26.27 -6.10 31.34
CA ASP A 192 -27.65 -6.03 31.84
C ASP A 192 -28.45 -7.18 31.22
#